data_14a1e56fed74a257a8da510ef74f39e3
#
_entry.id   14a1e56fed74a257a8da510ef74f39e3
#
_cell.length_a   1.000
_cell.length_b   1.000
_cell.length_c   1.000
_cell.angle_alpha   90.00
_cell.angle_beta   90.00
_cell.angle_gamma   90.00
#
_symmetry.space_group_name_H-M   'P 1'
#
loop_
_entity.id
_entity.type
_entity.pdbx_description
1 polymer ?
#
loop_
_entity_poly.entity_id
_entity_poly.type
_entity_poly.pdbx_seq_one_letter_code
_entity_poly.pdbx_strand_id
1 'polypeptide(L)'
;VNLQVKKGEILAILGENGSGKTTLMNMLSGIYFPDEGQIFVNGEEVVIKSPKDAFKYGIGMVHQHFKLVDVFTATENIVLGIKDKEKYSLKKAEQRVKEITDKYGFDINLDSKVYEMSVSEKQTVELLRCFTGCADSYS
;
A
#
# COMPACT_ATOMS: atom_id res chain seq x y z
N VAL A 1 15.33 18.50 1.78
CA VAL A 1 15.02 17.45 2.77
C VAL A 1 15.80 16.21 2.44
N ASN A 2 16.50 15.69 3.42
CA ASN A 2 17.24 14.44 3.30
C ASN A 2 16.62 13.39 4.23
N LEU A 3 16.20 12.27 3.68
CA LEU A 3 15.60 11.16 4.40
C LEU A 3 16.27 9.87 3.96
N GLN A 4 16.65 9.04 4.91
CA GLN A 4 17.20 7.72 4.65
C GLN A 4 16.50 6.68 5.52
N VAL A 5 16.07 5.58 4.90
CA VAL A 5 15.41 4.45 5.58
C VAL A 5 16.18 3.19 5.23
N LYS A 6 16.58 2.44 6.25
CA LYS A 6 17.30 1.17 6.09
C LYS A 6 16.32 0.01 5.99
N LYS A 7 16.74 -1.06 5.36
CA LYS A 7 15.95 -2.28 5.29
C LYS A 7 15.61 -2.81 6.68
N GLY A 8 14.34 -3.11 6.91
CA GLY A 8 13.84 -3.58 8.21
C GLY A 8 13.64 -2.49 9.26
N GLU A 9 13.88 -1.23 8.91
CA GLU A 9 13.73 -0.09 9.83
C GLU A 9 12.27 0.39 9.86
N ILE A 10 11.81 0.76 11.05
CA ILE A 10 10.57 1.50 11.24
C ILE A 10 10.96 2.94 11.59
N LEU A 11 10.66 3.86 10.68
CA LEU A 11 10.99 5.28 10.84
C LEU A 11 9.72 6.09 11.06
N ALA A 12 9.66 6.83 12.17
CA ALA A 12 8.58 7.77 12.44
C ALA A 12 8.98 9.18 12.04
N ILE A 13 8.12 9.84 11.27
CA ILE A 13 8.30 11.23 10.85
C ILE A 13 7.33 12.10 11.62
N LEU A 14 7.87 12.99 12.47
CA LEU A 14 7.10 13.88 13.30
C LEU A 14 7.27 15.33 12.81
N GLY A 15 6.20 16.09 12.91
CA GLY A 15 6.20 17.50 12.56
C GLY A 15 4.80 18.09 12.64
N GLU A 16 4.72 19.40 12.71
CA GLU A 16 3.46 20.12 12.71
C GLU A 16 2.73 20.03 11.37
N ASN A 17 1.43 20.33 11.36
CA ASN A 17 0.66 20.42 10.13
C ASN A 17 1.26 21.52 9.24
N GLY A 18 1.47 21.21 7.96
CA GLY A 18 2.10 22.12 7.01
C GLY A 18 3.64 22.07 6.99
N SER A 19 4.27 21.13 7.71
CA SER A 19 5.74 20.97 7.71
C SER A 19 6.29 20.22 6.49
N GLY A 20 5.43 19.78 5.57
CA GLY A 20 5.83 19.09 4.35
C GLY A 20 5.85 17.58 4.43
N LYS A 21 5.38 16.97 5.52
CA LYS A 21 5.30 15.50 5.67
C LYS A 21 4.46 14.85 4.56
N THR A 22 3.26 15.36 4.34
CA THR A 22 2.34 14.89 3.31
C THR A 22 2.93 15.06 1.92
N THR A 23 3.58 16.19 1.66
CA THR A 23 4.26 16.45 0.39
C THR A 23 5.37 15.43 0.12
N LEU A 24 6.20 15.14 1.13
CA LEU A 24 7.25 14.14 1.04
C LEU A 24 6.67 12.74 0.74
N MET A 25 5.64 12.34 1.46
CA MET A 25 4.99 11.05 1.24
C MET A 25 4.34 10.97 -0.15
N ASN A 26 3.71 12.03 -0.60
CA ASN A 26 3.12 12.10 -1.94
C ASN A 26 4.17 12.01 -3.06
N MET A 27 5.37 12.55 -2.86
CA MET A 27 6.47 12.38 -3.80
C MET A 27 6.97 10.92 -3.84
N LEU A 28 7.12 10.28 -2.69
CA LEU A 28 7.54 8.88 -2.61
C LEU A 28 6.50 7.93 -3.21
N SER A 29 5.22 8.24 -3.05
CA SER A 29 4.14 7.41 -3.59
C SER A 29 3.79 7.68 -5.05
N GLY A 30 4.44 8.67 -5.68
CA GLY A 30 4.23 9.02 -7.08
C GLY A 30 3.03 9.92 -7.37
N ILE A 31 2.43 10.52 -6.35
CA ILE A 31 1.32 11.48 -6.51
C ILE A 31 1.86 12.82 -6.99
N TYR A 32 3.00 13.26 -6.46
CA TYR A 32 3.72 14.44 -6.90
C TYR A 32 5.08 14.08 -7.48
N PHE A 33 5.46 14.77 -8.56
CA PHE A 33 6.80 14.70 -9.09
C PHE A 33 7.64 15.84 -8.51
N PRO A 34 8.81 15.56 -7.90
CA PRO A 34 9.65 16.61 -7.33
C PRO A 34 10.29 17.46 -8.42
N ASP A 35 10.33 18.79 -8.21
CA ASP A 35 11.01 19.73 -9.13
C ASP A 35 12.53 19.53 -9.09
N GLU A 36 13.06 19.27 -7.89
CA GLU A 36 14.47 19.02 -7.64
C GLU A 36 14.65 17.90 -6.63
N GLY A 37 15.79 17.24 -6.71
CA GLY A 37 16.16 16.18 -5.78
C GLY A 37 16.19 14.81 -6.44
N GLN A 38 16.61 13.83 -5.66
CA GLN A 38 16.84 12.46 -6.10
C GLN A 38 16.20 11.48 -5.13
N ILE A 39 15.67 10.40 -5.67
CA ILE A 39 15.13 9.26 -4.91
C ILE A 39 15.96 8.03 -5.25
N PHE A 40 16.45 7.35 -4.22
CA PHE A 40 17.20 6.11 -4.35
C PHE A 40 16.43 4.96 -3.68
N VAL A 41 16.29 3.86 -4.38
CA VAL A 41 15.73 2.61 -3.85
C VAL A 41 16.75 1.50 -4.01
N ASN A 42 17.12 0.85 -2.91
CA ASN A 42 18.15 -0.18 -2.87
C ASN A 42 19.51 0.29 -3.47
N GLY A 43 19.85 1.56 -3.24
CA GLY A 43 21.09 2.17 -3.72
C GLY A 43 21.07 2.63 -5.17
N GLU A 44 19.99 2.44 -5.89
CA GLU A 44 19.82 2.88 -7.28
C GLU A 44 18.92 4.10 -7.37
N GLU A 45 19.33 5.08 -8.16
CA GLU A 45 18.51 6.26 -8.46
C GLU A 45 17.30 5.85 -9.30
N VAL A 46 16.12 6.22 -8.82
CA VAL A 46 14.85 5.90 -9.48
C VAL A 46 14.04 7.14 -9.77
N VAL A 47 13.21 7.08 -10.80
CA VAL A 47 12.26 8.14 -11.15
C VAL A 47 10.86 7.60 -10.92
N ILE A 48 10.13 8.23 -10.00
CA ILE A 48 8.76 7.87 -9.66
C ILE A 48 7.84 8.97 -10.16
N LYS A 49 7.13 8.72 -11.26
CA LYS A 49 6.22 9.69 -11.91
C LYS A 49 4.75 9.41 -11.61
N SER A 50 4.44 8.21 -11.12
CA SER A 50 3.07 7.77 -10.86
C SER A 50 3.04 6.76 -9.71
N PRO A 51 1.87 6.53 -9.09
CA PRO A 51 1.73 5.45 -8.12
C PRO A 51 2.09 4.07 -8.66
N LYS A 52 1.89 3.86 -9.96
CA LYS A 52 2.29 2.63 -10.64
C LYS A 52 3.80 2.43 -10.60
N ASP A 53 4.57 3.49 -10.81
CA ASP A 53 6.03 3.44 -10.71
C ASP A 53 6.48 3.16 -9.28
N ALA A 54 5.83 3.79 -8.29
CA ALA A 54 6.12 3.53 -6.87
C ALA A 54 5.92 2.05 -6.53
N PHE A 55 4.81 1.45 -6.93
CA PHE A 55 4.57 0.01 -6.75
C PHE A 55 5.64 -0.86 -7.40
N LYS A 56 6.12 -0.48 -8.57
CA LYS A 56 7.19 -1.17 -9.29
C LYS A 56 8.47 -1.27 -8.48
N TYR A 57 8.75 -0.26 -7.65
CA TYR A 57 9.90 -0.24 -6.73
C TYR A 57 9.57 -0.77 -5.32
N GLY A 58 8.40 -1.35 -5.14
CA GLY A 58 7.98 -1.91 -3.86
C GLY A 58 7.49 -0.88 -2.83
N ILE A 59 7.14 0.32 -3.26
CA ILE A 59 6.62 1.38 -2.39
C ILE A 59 5.10 1.33 -2.40
N GLY A 60 4.52 1.00 -1.27
CA GLY A 60 3.07 1.07 -1.04
C GLY A 60 2.73 2.20 -0.07
N MET A 61 1.55 2.76 -0.19
CA MET A 61 1.07 3.82 0.69
C MET A 61 -0.31 3.46 1.24
N VAL A 62 -0.45 3.59 2.56
CA VAL A 62 -1.75 3.54 3.24
C VAL A 62 -2.20 4.97 3.46
N HIS A 63 -3.33 5.33 2.83
CA HIS A 63 -3.85 6.69 2.91
C HIS A 63 -4.51 6.98 4.25
N GLN A 64 -4.45 8.22 4.69
CA GLN A 64 -5.11 8.70 5.89
C GLN A 64 -6.64 8.55 5.80
N HIS A 65 -7.19 8.74 4.60
CA HIS A 65 -8.60 8.49 4.29
C HIS A 65 -8.73 7.17 3.52
N PHE A 66 -9.63 6.31 3.97
CA PHE A 66 -9.86 5.00 3.36
C PHE A 66 -10.44 5.14 1.95
N LYS A 67 -9.84 4.45 1.00
CA LYS A 67 -10.32 4.33 -0.38
C LYS A 67 -10.98 2.96 -0.60
N LEU A 68 -11.81 2.57 0.33
CA LEU A 68 -12.53 1.30 0.31
C LEU A 68 -13.96 1.50 -0.18
N VAL A 69 -14.48 0.51 -0.89
CA VAL A 69 -15.89 0.47 -1.29
C VAL A 69 -16.69 -0.16 -0.15
N ASP A 70 -17.53 0.62 0.51
CA ASP A 70 -18.22 0.22 1.73
C ASP A 70 -19.15 -0.98 1.57
N VAL A 71 -19.80 -1.11 0.43
CA VAL A 71 -20.72 -2.21 0.13
C VAL A 71 -20.04 -3.52 -0.27
N PHE A 72 -18.73 -3.48 -0.46
CA PHE A 72 -17.94 -4.66 -0.78
C PHE A 72 -17.34 -5.29 0.48
N THR A 73 -17.01 -6.57 0.39
CA THR A 73 -16.27 -7.26 1.44
C THR A 73 -14.80 -6.83 1.46
N ALA A 74 -14.08 -7.20 2.52
CA ALA A 74 -12.64 -6.98 2.60
C ALA A 74 -11.92 -7.63 1.42
N THR A 75 -12.23 -8.88 1.12
CA THR A 75 -11.64 -9.62 -0.01
C THR A 75 -11.90 -8.92 -1.33
N GLU A 76 -13.12 -8.51 -1.61
CA GLU A 76 -13.48 -7.81 -2.83
C GLU A 76 -12.71 -6.49 -3.00
N ASN A 77 -12.53 -5.72 -1.92
CA ASN A 77 -11.72 -4.50 -1.94
C ASN A 77 -10.24 -4.78 -2.24
N ILE A 78 -9.68 -5.83 -1.67
CA ILE A 78 -8.29 -6.22 -1.90
C ILE A 78 -8.09 -6.66 -3.35
N VAL A 79 -9.01 -7.45 -3.88
CA VAL A 79 -8.97 -7.95 -5.26
C VAL A 79 -9.07 -6.80 -6.28
N LEU A 80 -9.83 -5.75 -5.99
CA LEU A 80 -9.91 -4.57 -6.86
C LEU A 80 -8.56 -3.89 -7.07
N GLY A 81 -7.63 -4.01 -6.10
CA GLY A 81 -6.29 -3.45 -6.20
C GLY A 81 -5.33 -4.29 -7.04
N ILE A 82 -5.69 -5.51 -7.40
CA ILE A 82 -4.85 -6.40 -8.21
C ILE A 82 -5.03 -6.05 -9.68
N LYS A 83 -3.95 -5.60 -10.33
CA LYS A 83 -3.99 -5.10 -11.72
C LYS A 83 -4.16 -6.19 -12.77
N ASP A 84 -3.77 -7.40 -12.50
CA ASP A 84 -3.74 -8.51 -13.47
C ASP A 84 -4.98 -9.40 -13.31
N LYS A 85 -6.14 -8.84 -13.63
CA LYS A 85 -7.44 -9.54 -13.52
C LYS A 85 -7.54 -10.78 -14.41
N GLU A 86 -6.73 -10.88 -15.45
CA GLU A 86 -6.75 -12.03 -16.38
C GLU A 86 -5.99 -13.26 -15.83
N LYS A 87 -5.01 -13.04 -14.95
CA LYS A 87 -4.20 -14.12 -14.37
C LYS A 87 -4.75 -14.71 -13.07
N TYR A 88 -5.64 -13.99 -12.40
CA TYR A 88 -6.15 -14.42 -11.10
C TYR A 88 -7.65 -14.68 -11.15
N SER A 89 -8.03 -15.95 -11.00
CA SER A 89 -9.41 -16.25 -10.62
C SER A 89 -9.67 -15.70 -9.21
N LEU A 90 -10.91 -15.37 -8.90
CA LEU A 90 -11.31 -14.89 -7.56
C LEU A 90 -10.80 -15.83 -6.46
N LYS A 91 -10.86 -17.14 -6.69
CA LYS A 91 -10.36 -18.16 -5.76
C LYS A 91 -8.86 -18.05 -5.48
N LYS A 92 -8.05 -17.79 -6.50
CA LYS A 92 -6.60 -17.60 -6.32
C LYS A 92 -6.29 -16.32 -5.55
N ALA A 93 -7.03 -15.25 -5.80
CA ALA A 93 -6.90 -14.01 -5.06
C ALA A 93 -7.28 -14.19 -3.59
N GLU A 94 -8.38 -14.86 -3.30
CA GLU A 94 -8.80 -15.20 -1.94
C GLU A 94 -7.77 -16.05 -1.21
N GLN A 95 -7.23 -17.05 -1.87
CA GLN A 95 -6.18 -17.91 -1.30
C GLN A 95 -4.93 -17.11 -0.97
N ARG A 96 -4.48 -16.22 -1.85
CA ARG A 96 -3.32 -15.38 -1.63
C ARG A 96 -3.52 -14.42 -0.46
N VAL A 97 -4.68 -13.78 -0.37
CA VAL A 97 -5.03 -12.92 0.76
C VAL A 97 -5.00 -13.71 2.07
N LYS A 98 -5.54 -14.92 2.07
CA LYS A 98 -5.52 -15.80 3.23
C LYS A 98 -4.09 -16.19 3.64
N GLU A 99 -3.23 -16.52 2.68
CA GLU A 99 -1.82 -16.80 2.93
C GLU A 99 -1.10 -15.61 3.59
N ILE A 100 -1.36 -14.39 3.13
CA ILE A 100 -0.79 -13.18 3.69
C ILE A 100 -1.32 -12.91 5.09
N THR A 101 -2.61 -13.07 5.33
CA THR A 101 -3.20 -12.91 6.67
C THR A 101 -2.65 -13.90 7.67
N ASP A 102 -2.48 -15.16 7.28
CA ASP A 102 -1.90 -16.21 8.11
C ASP A 102 -0.41 -15.96 8.39
N LYS A 103 0.34 -15.55 7.37
CA LYS A 103 1.78 -15.27 7.47
C LYS A 103 2.10 -14.13 8.44
N TYR A 104 1.32 -13.07 8.42
CA TYR A 104 1.54 -11.88 9.24
C TYR A 104 0.68 -11.82 10.51
N GLY A 105 -0.17 -12.81 10.73
CA GLY A 105 -1.01 -12.89 11.92
C GLY A 105 -2.12 -11.85 11.98
N PHE A 106 -2.64 -11.42 10.85
CA PHE A 106 -3.80 -10.52 10.82
C PHE A 106 -5.08 -11.27 11.21
N ASP A 107 -5.74 -10.79 12.24
CA ASP A 107 -7.05 -11.29 12.68
C ASP A 107 -8.15 -10.42 12.08
N ILE A 108 -8.67 -10.82 10.93
CA ILE A 108 -9.72 -10.10 10.22
C ILE A 108 -10.67 -11.06 9.52
N ASN A 109 -11.97 -10.77 9.58
CA ASN A 109 -12.97 -11.48 8.81
C ASN A 109 -13.04 -10.92 7.38
N LEU A 110 -12.47 -11.65 6.43
CA LEU A 110 -12.39 -11.26 5.02
C LEU A 110 -13.75 -11.20 4.31
N ASP A 111 -14.76 -11.88 4.85
CA ASP A 111 -16.11 -11.94 4.29
C ASP A 111 -17.02 -10.81 4.81
N SER A 112 -16.58 -10.04 5.80
CA SER A 112 -17.33 -8.90 6.32
C SER A 112 -17.38 -7.74 5.33
N LYS A 113 -18.53 -7.08 5.27
CA LYS A 113 -18.65 -5.85 4.51
C LYS A 113 -17.89 -4.70 5.19
N VAL A 114 -17.30 -3.83 4.41
CA VAL A 114 -16.48 -2.73 4.94
C VAL A 114 -17.28 -1.79 5.86
N TYR A 115 -18.55 -1.54 5.57
CA TYR A 115 -19.39 -0.71 6.43
C TYR A 115 -19.63 -1.29 7.83
N GLU A 116 -19.43 -2.59 8.03
CA GLU A 116 -19.55 -3.25 9.34
C GLU A 116 -18.25 -3.25 10.14
N MET A 117 -17.16 -2.78 9.54
CA MET A 117 -15.83 -2.83 10.13
C MET A 117 -15.53 -1.62 10.99
N SER A 118 -14.72 -1.85 12.03
CA SER A 118 -14.08 -0.78 12.81
C SER A 118 -13.01 -0.05 11.98
N VAL A 119 -12.57 1.11 12.45
CA VAL A 119 -11.45 1.85 11.84
C VAL A 119 -10.18 1.01 11.76
N SER A 120 -9.88 0.27 12.83
CA SER A 120 -8.71 -0.63 12.89
C SER A 120 -8.79 -1.73 11.83
N GLU A 121 -9.95 -2.34 11.65
CA GLU A 121 -10.18 -3.36 10.62
C GLU A 121 -10.05 -2.79 9.21
N LYS A 122 -10.56 -1.58 8.95
CA LYS A 122 -10.39 -0.88 7.68
C LYS A 122 -8.93 -0.58 7.37
N GLN A 123 -8.14 -0.18 8.36
CA GLN A 123 -6.70 0.01 8.21
C GLN A 123 -6.00 -1.30 7.85
N THR A 124 -6.39 -2.41 8.45
CA THR A 124 -5.88 -3.74 8.12
C THR A 124 -6.18 -4.12 6.66
N VAL A 125 -7.38 -3.83 6.17
CA VAL A 125 -7.75 -4.05 4.76
C VAL A 125 -6.87 -3.24 3.81
N GLU A 126 -6.59 -1.97 4.13
CA GLU A 126 -5.69 -1.12 3.35
C GLU A 126 -4.26 -1.68 3.31
N LEU A 127 -3.74 -2.15 4.45
CA LEU A 127 -2.43 -2.81 4.53
C LEU A 127 -2.37 -4.07 3.65
N LEU A 128 -3.37 -4.93 3.74
CA LEU A 128 -3.46 -6.14 2.93
C LEU A 128 -3.51 -5.83 1.43
N ARG A 129 -4.21 -4.77 1.07
CA ARG A 129 -4.24 -4.26 -0.30
C ARG A 129 -2.86 -3.86 -0.81
N CYS A 130 -2.09 -3.15 0.02
CA CYS A 130 -0.71 -2.77 -0.30
C CYS A 130 0.18 -4.00 -0.46
N PHE A 131 0.15 -4.93 0.48
CA PHE A 131 0.97 -6.16 0.42
C PHE A 131 0.64 -7.01 -0.80
N THR A 132 -0.63 -7.16 -1.15
CA THR A 132 -1.05 -7.93 -2.31
C THR A 132 -0.59 -7.28 -3.62
N GLY A 133 -0.72 -5.96 -3.73
CA GLY A 133 -0.28 -5.21 -4.90
C GLY A 133 1.24 -5.15 -5.06
N CYS A 134 1.98 -5.04 -3.95
CA CYS A 134 3.45 -5.02 -3.97
C CYS A 134 4.07 -6.38 -4.28
N ALA A 135 3.44 -7.47 -3.89
CA ALA A 135 3.98 -8.80 -4.09
C ALA A 135 4.06 -9.21 -5.57
N ASP A 136 3.23 -8.62 -6.43
CA ASP A 136 3.28 -8.85 -7.87
C ASP A 136 4.46 -8.14 -8.55
N SER A 137 5.12 -7.23 -7.85
CA SER A 137 6.30 -6.51 -8.34
C SER A 137 7.60 -7.29 -8.17
N TYR A 138 7.60 -8.36 -7.39
CA TYR A 138 8.78 -9.18 -7.07
C TYR A 138 8.79 -10.57 -7.72
N SER A 139 7.78 -10.87 -8.52
CA SER A 139 7.70 -12.14 -9.25
C SER A 139 8.21 -12.05 -10.68
#